data_433c819b152a6f7d3620b7886baeff15
#
_entry.id   433c819b152a6f7d3620b7886baeff15
#
_cell.length_a   1.000
_cell.length_b   1.000
_cell.length_c   1.000
_cell.angle_alpha   90.00
_cell.angle_beta   90.00
_cell.angle_gamma   90.00
#
_symmetry.space_group_name_H-M   'P 1'
#
loop_
_entity.id
_entity.type
_entity.pdbx_description
1 polymer ?
#
loop_
_entity_poly.entity_id
_entity_poly.type
_entity_poly.pdbx_seq_one_letter_code
_entity_poly.pdbx_strand_id
1 'polypeptide(L)' 'MKNEYALITGASSGIGLEIAKRLASDGYNLILTARRSELLNNLSSEIVDKFGVKVSSISKDLS' A
#
# COMPACT_ATOMS: atom_id res chain seq x y z
N MET A 1 -16.85 -3.44 -7.67
CA MET A 1 -15.45 -3.71 -7.37
C MET A 1 -14.57 -3.05 -8.43
N LYS A 2 -13.58 -2.30 -8.01
CA LYS A 2 -12.72 -1.57 -8.94
C LYS A 2 -11.51 -2.41 -9.29
N ASN A 3 -11.18 -2.46 -10.59
CA ASN A 3 -9.96 -3.13 -11.07
C ASN A 3 -8.83 -2.13 -11.30
N GLU A 4 -8.84 -1.05 -10.55
CA GLU A 4 -7.85 -0.02 -10.68
C GLU A 4 -6.79 -0.14 -9.61
N TYR A 5 -5.58 0.27 -9.95
CA TYR A 5 -4.46 0.30 -9.03
C TYR A 5 -4.07 1.72 -8.70
N ALA A 6 -3.78 1.96 -7.44
CA ALA A 6 -3.25 3.25 -7.00
C ALA A 6 -1.80 3.06 -6.56
N LEU A 7 -0.92 3.90 -7.06
CA LEU A 7 0.50 3.87 -6.69
C LEU A 7 0.73 4.83 -5.53
N ILE A 8 1.30 4.32 -4.46
CA ILE A 8 1.59 5.13 -3.28
C ILE A 8 3.08 5.05 -2.98
N THR A 9 3.75 6.19 -3.11
CA THR A 9 5.16 6.29 -2.79
C THR A 9 5.31 6.73 -1.33
N GLY A 10 6.34 6.25 -0.66
CA GLY A 10 6.55 6.57 0.74
C GLY A 10 5.48 6.00 1.65
N ALA A 11 5.00 4.81 1.35
CA ALA A 11 3.88 4.19 2.09
C ALA A 11 4.21 3.92 3.55
N SER A 12 5.48 3.92 3.91
CA SER A 12 5.88 3.72 5.31
C SER A 12 5.76 5.00 6.14
N SER A 13 5.49 6.14 5.52
CA SER A 13 5.25 7.38 6.26
C SER A 13 3.79 7.43 6.72
N GLY A 14 3.52 8.24 7.75
CA GLY A 14 2.17 8.34 8.28
C GLY A 14 1.15 8.81 7.25
N ILE A 15 1.54 9.77 6.41
CA ILE A 15 0.64 10.31 5.38
C ILE A 15 0.37 9.26 4.31
N GLY A 16 1.42 8.60 3.81
CA GLY A 16 1.27 7.56 2.80
C GLY A 16 0.44 6.40 3.31
N LEU A 17 0.64 6.02 4.57
CA LEU A 17 -0.12 4.96 5.19
C LEU A 17 -1.63 5.27 5.23
N GLU A 18 -1.99 6.47 5.61
CA GLU A 18 -3.40 6.86 5.67
C GLU A 18 -4.04 6.90 4.29
N ILE A 19 -3.32 7.40 3.29
CA ILE A 19 -3.80 7.41 1.92
C ILE A 19 -4.02 5.99 1.43
N ALA A 20 -3.08 5.09 1.71
CA ALA A 20 -3.21 3.69 1.32
C ALA A 20 -4.46 3.05 1.92
N LYS A 21 -4.69 3.25 3.20
CA LYS A 21 -5.86 2.70 3.86
C LYS A 21 -7.16 3.26 3.30
N ARG A 22 -7.19 4.55 3.00
CA ARG A 22 -8.37 5.19 2.44
C ARG A 22 -8.70 4.62 1.06
N LEU A 23 -7.70 4.50 0.19
CA LEU A 23 -7.92 3.96 -1.14
C LEU A 23 -8.32 2.50 -1.08
N ALA A 24 -7.73 1.73 -0.19
CA ALA A 24 -8.11 0.33 -0.02
C ALA A 24 -9.57 0.21 0.43
N SER A 25 -10.01 1.09 1.32
CA SER A 25 -11.40 1.06 1.78
C SER A 25 -12.37 1.42 0.66
N ASP A 26 -11.90 2.16 -0.34
CA ASP A 26 -12.70 2.50 -1.53
C ASP A 26 -12.68 1.40 -2.59
N GLY A 27 -11.94 0.32 -2.34
CA GLY A 27 -11.91 -0.82 -3.27
C GLY A 27 -10.76 -0.80 -4.27
N TYR A 28 -9.83 0.14 -4.16
CA TYR A 28 -8.67 0.17 -5.04
C TYR A 28 -7.64 -0.89 -4.66
N ASN A 29 -7.05 -1.51 -5.67
CA ASN A 29 -5.85 -2.30 -5.46
C ASN A 29 -4.66 -1.34 -5.34
N LEU A 30 -3.64 -1.73 -4.61
CA LEU A 30 -2.56 -0.81 -4.29
C LEU A 30 -1.21 -1.33 -4.76
N ILE A 31 -0.36 -0.38 -5.16
CA ILE A 31 1.06 -0.63 -5.37
C ILE A 31 1.78 0.29 -4.40
N LEU A 32 2.45 -0.30 -3.42
CA LEU A 32 3.12 0.46 -2.37
C LEU A 32 4.63 0.43 -2.59
N THR A 33 5.26 1.59 -2.47
CA THR A 33 6.72 1.67 -2.54
C THR A 33 7.25 2.34 -1.29
N ALA A 34 8.35 1.83 -0.77
CA ALA A 34 9.03 2.41 0.38
C ALA A 34 10.44 1.86 0.44
N ARG A 35 11.28 2.50 1.25
CA ARG A 35 12.66 2.05 1.42
C ARG A 35 12.76 0.78 2.26
N ARG A 36 11.88 0.62 3.23
CA ARG A 36 11.96 -0.50 4.17
C ARG A 36 10.94 -1.57 3.80
N SER A 37 11.47 -2.72 3.40
CA SER A 37 10.62 -3.83 3.00
C SER A 37 9.85 -4.42 4.18
N GLU A 38 10.40 -4.39 5.38
CA GLU A 38 9.74 -4.96 6.55
C GLU A 38 8.44 -4.25 6.85
N LEU A 39 8.47 -2.91 6.91
CA LEU A 39 7.27 -2.12 7.15
C LEU A 39 6.27 -2.28 6.02
N LEU A 40 6.79 -2.35 4.81
CA LEU A 40 5.96 -2.49 3.62
C LEU A 40 5.22 -3.81 3.61
N ASN A 41 5.91 -4.89 3.96
CA ASN A 41 5.30 -6.22 4.01
C ASN A 41 4.22 -6.30 5.09
N ASN A 42 4.48 -5.74 6.25
CA ASN A 42 3.51 -5.72 7.34
C ASN A 42 2.28 -4.92 6.95
N LEU A 43 2.48 -3.77 6.33
CA LEU A 43 1.40 -2.91 5.87
C LEU A 43 0.58 -3.60 4.80
N SER A 44 1.24 -4.25 3.84
CA SER A 44 0.55 -4.97 2.77
C SER A 44 -0.34 -6.07 3.33
N SER A 45 0.19 -6.87 4.25
CA SER A 45 -0.58 -7.95 4.86
C SER A 45 -1.79 -7.41 5.62
N GLU A 46 -1.61 -6.33 6.35
CA GLU A 46 -2.70 -5.73 7.09
C GLU A 46 -3.80 -5.23 6.17
N ILE A 47 -3.43 -4.57 5.08
CA ILE A 47 -4.40 -4.02 4.14
C ILE A 47 -5.14 -5.13 3.41
N VAL A 48 -4.43 -6.15 2.95
CA VAL A 48 -5.07 -7.28 2.28
C VAL A 48 -6.06 -7.98 3.21
N ASP A 49 -5.65 -8.19 4.44
CA ASP A 49 -6.49 -8.88 5.42
C ASP A 49 -7.73 -8.06 5.78
N LYS A 50 -7.55 -6.75 5.93
CA LYS A 50 -8.63 -5.88 6.40
C LYS A 50 -9.60 -5.47 5.30
N PHE A 51 -9.11 -5.19 4.10
CA PHE A 51 -9.93 -4.64 3.02
C PHE A 51 -10.17 -5.61 1.88
N GLY A 52 -9.43 -6.69 1.78
CA GLY A 52 -9.62 -7.69 0.73
C GLY A 52 -9.19 -7.25 -0.65
N VAL A 53 -8.38 -6.21 -0.77
CA VAL A 53 -7.86 -5.75 -2.06
C VAL A 53 -6.51 -6.37 -2.34
N LYS A 54 -6.05 -6.28 -3.59
CA LYS A 54 -4.73 -6.76 -3.97
C LYS A 54 -3.70 -5.67 -3.68
N VAL A 55 -2.59 -6.06 -3.08
CA VAL A 55 -1.52 -5.13 -2.75
C VAL A 55 -0.20 -5.68 -3.24
N SER A 56 0.50 -4.91 -4.05
CA SER A 56 1.86 -5.20 -4.47
C SER A 56 2.80 -4.27 -3.71
N SER A 57 3.88 -4.80 -3.20
CA SER A 57 4.86 -3.97 -2.49
C SER A 57 6.20 -4.03 -3.20
N ILE A 58 6.80 -2.86 -3.38
CA ILE A 58 8.11 -2.72 -4.02
C ILE A 58 9.02 -1.98 -3.07
N SER A 59 10.02 -2.68 -2.56
CA SER A 59 11.03 -2.07 -1.72
C SER A 59 12.12 -1.49 -2.61
N LYS A 60 12.24 -0.18 -2.63
CA LYS A 60 13.20 0.46 -3.51
C LYS A 60 13.74 1.74 -2.88
N ASP A 61 15.04 1.88 -2.93
CA ASP A 61 15.68 3.12 -2.51
C ASP A 61 15.73 4.06 -3.71
N LEU A 62 15.01 5.16 -3.61
CA LEU A 62 14.91 6.14 -4.68
C LEU A 62 15.85 7.32 -4.51
N SER A 63 16.73 7.25 -3.53
CA SER A 63 17.67 8.34 -3.25
C SER A 63 18.74 8.47 -4.31
#